data_62839058b2503fc88b798cd9a7f0e47b
#
_entry.id   62839058b2503fc88b798cd9a7f0e47b
#
_cell.length_a   1.000
_cell.length_b   1.000
_cell.length_c   1.000
_cell.angle_alpha   90.00
_cell.angle_beta   90.00
_cell.angle_gamma   90.00
#
_symmetry.space_group_name_H-M   'P 1'
#
loop_
_entity.id
_entity.type
_entity.pdbx_description
1 polymer ?
#
loop_
_entity_poly.entity_id
_entity_poly.type
_entity_poly.pdbx_seq_one_letter_code
_entity_poly.pdbx_strand_id
1 'polypeptide(L)'
;YKDNPTAKRIAYRTEFNQEPKEMQPSNVVVDSIIADLKRAEILLTNIDPLNFEFPKTEDGNGGTGKDGFLEYRHKRMNLYAVKAMLARVYLYAGNKTEAVNYANQVIDGKYFDLIGDATDVLRSKEIVFSVYVDKFDQQVTDITNGTSYLIVKESFLNEMFDVANDGTNDLRIREGVGFDYGTNGIKMRKYKQENLWASTEGTVVLIRLSEMYYILAECAATPGEAAEFLNKVRNIRGVDPVVCTEANRLDEIEKEYRKEFY
;
A
#
# COMPACT_ATOMS: atom_id res chain seq x y z
N TYR A 1 13.24 -15.86 -5.70
CA TYR A 1 12.55 -16.24 -6.92
C TYR A 1 13.48 -16.12 -8.13
N LYS A 2 14.06 -14.95 -8.40
CA LYS A 2 14.90 -14.69 -9.59
C LYS A 2 16.10 -15.64 -9.68
N ASP A 3 16.73 -15.94 -8.56
CA ASP A 3 17.95 -16.75 -8.53
C ASP A 3 17.70 -18.26 -8.71
N ASN A 4 16.54 -18.75 -8.28
CA ASN A 4 16.17 -20.15 -8.44
C ASN A 4 14.64 -20.32 -8.47
N PRO A 5 14.00 -20.09 -9.64
CA PRO A 5 12.55 -20.19 -9.78
C PRO A 5 12.00 -21.60 -9.65
N THR A 6 12.83 -22.61 -9.84
CA THR A 6 12.45 -24.02 -9.75
C THR A 6 12.61 -24.62 -8.35
N ALA A 7 13.15 -23.87 -7.40
CA ALA A 7 13.26 -24.34 -6.03
C ALA A 7 11.89 -24.52 -5.39
N LYS A 8 11.64 -25.67 -4.79
CA LYS A 8 10.42 -25.97 -4.06
C LYS A 8 10.45 -25.27 -2.70
N ARG A 9 9.57 -24.29 -2.48
CA ARG A 9 9.61 -23.43 -1.28
C ARG A 9 8.26 -23.21 -0.61
N ILE A 10 7.15 -23.37 -1.33
CA ILE A 10 5.81 -22.98 -0.86
C ILE A 10 4.85 -24.12 -1.14
N ALA A 11 4.08 -24.52 -0.11
CA ALA A 11 2.93 -25.40 -0.27
C ALA A 11 1.71 -24.58 -0.70
N TYR A 12 1.38 -24.56 -1.97
CA TYR A 12 0.23 -23.84 -2.51
C TYR A 12 -1.06 -24.62 -2.20
N ARG A 13 -1.91 -24.06 -1.34
CA ARG A 13 -3.17 -24.68 -0.90
C ARG A 13 -4.35 -24.06 -1.60
N THR A 14 -5.19 -24.90 -2.21
CA THR A 14 -6.45 -24.52 -2.86
C THR A 14 -7.67 -25.01 -2.09
N GLU A 15 -7.47 -25.83 -1.05
CA GLU A 15 -8.53 -26.43 -0.26
C GLU A 15 -8.26 -26.24 1.24
N PHE A 16 -9.34 -26.02 1.99
CA PHE A 16 -9.29 -25.97 3.45
C PHE A 16 -9.36 -27.38 4.03
N ASN A 17 -8.18 -28.00 4.21
CA ASN A 17 -8.05 -29.31 4.84
C ASN A 17 -6.71 -29.40 5.60
N GLN A 18 -6.52 -30.49 6.37
CA GLN A 18 -5.27 -30.75 7.12
C GLN A 18 -4.28 -31.64 6.38
N GLU A 19 -4.60 -32.07 5.16
CA GLU A 19 -3.73 -32.91 4.35
C GLU A 19 -2.42 -32.19 4.04
N PRO A 20 -1.27 -32.84 4.25
CA PRO A 20 0.03 -32.28 3.85
C PRO A 20 0.06 -32.00 2.36
N LYS A 21 0.50 -30.78 1.98
CA LYS A 21 0.72 -30.43 0.58
C LYS A 21 2.22 -30.39 0.29
N GLU A 22 2.61 -30.98 -0.84
CA GLU A 22 3.99 -30.86 -1.30
C GLU A 22 4.34 -29.42 -1.64
N MET A 23 5.59 -29.07 -1.32
CA MET A 23 6.14 -27.78 -1.74
C MET A 23 6.27 -27.74 -3.26
N GLN A 24 5.81 -26.66 -3.87
CA GLN A 24 5.88 -26.44 -5.31
C GLN A 24 7.08 -25.57 -5.67
N PRO A 25 7.58 -25.67 -6.90
CA PRO A 25 8.54 -24.71 -7.44
C PRO A 25 7.97 -23.29 -7.41
N SER A 26 8.83 -22.30 -7.14
CA SER A 26 8.37 -20.91 -6.97
C SER A 26 7.72 -20.35 -8.23
N ASN A 27 8.17 -20.72 -9.43
CA ASN A 27 7.53 -20.33 -10.68
C ASN A 27 6.12 -20.90 -10.83
N VAL A 28 5.91 -22.17 -10.47
CA VAL A 28 4.57 -22.79 -10.50
C VAL A 28 3.61 -22.09 -9.53
N VAL A 29 4.09 -21.69 -8.36
CA VAL A 29 3.28 -20.93 -7.40
C VAL A 29 2.92 -19.55 -7.95
N VAL A 30 3.87 -18.84 -8.54
CA VAL A 30 3.62 -17.53 -9.15
C VAL A 30 2.62 -17.64 -10.31
N ASP A 31 2.76 -18.63 -11.18
CA ASP A 31 1.82 -18.87 -12.28
C ASP A 31 0.41 -19.19 -11.73
N SER A 32 0.33 -19.95 -10.67
CA SER A 32 -0.96 -20.26 -10.00
C SER A 32 -1.61 -19.00 -9.41
N ILE A 33 -0.83 -18.14 -8.76
CA ILE A 33 -1.33 -16.86 -8.23
C ILE A 33 -1.86 -15.98 -9.37
N ILE A 34 -1.12 -15.89 -10.48
CA ILE A 34 -1.57 -15.12 -11.66
C ILE A 34 -2.87 -15.69 -12.21
N ALA A 35 -2.97 -17.02 -12.34
CA ALA A 35 -4.18 -17.68 -12.85
C ALA A 35 -5.40 -17.41 -11.93
N ASP A 36 -5.22 -17.50 -10.62
CA ASP A 36 -6.28 -17.22 -9.65
C ASP A 36 -6.72 -15.75 -9.69
N LEU A 37 -5.77 -14.81 -9.76
CA LEU A 37 -6.07 -13.38 -9.88
C LEU A 37 -6.77 -13.06 -11.22
N LYS A 38 -6.36 -13.68 -12.32
CA LYS A 38 -7.04 -13.54 -13.61
C LYS A 38 -8.47 -14.06 -13.59
N ARG A 39 -8.69 -15.18 -12.92
CA ARG A 39 -10.05 -15.71 -12.71
C ARG A 39 -10.88 -14.76 -11.85
N ALA A 40 -10.31 -14.20 -10.78
CA ALA A 40 -10.97 -13.21 -9.95
C ALA A 40 -11.32 -11.94 -10.73
N GLU A 41 -10.42 -11.45 -11.59
CA GLU A 41 -10.67 -10.31 -12.48
C GLU A 41 -11.93 -10.56 -13.35
N ILE A 42 -12.02 -11.73 -14.01
CA ILE A 42 -13.16 -12.09 -14.84
C ILE A 42 -14.45 -12.11 -14.03
N LEU A 43 -14.43 -12.70 -12.84
CA LEU A 43 -15.61 -12.81 -11.97
C LEU A 43 -16.08 -11.46 -11.43
N LEU A 44 -15.16 -10.53 -11.14
CA LEU A 44 -15.50 -9.21 -10.60
C LEU A 44 -15.87 -8.20 -11.68
N THR A 45 -15.39 -8.39 -12.91
CA THR A 45 -15.76 -7.52 -14.02
C THR A 45 -17.27 -7.50 -14.21
N ASN A 46 -17.87 -6.32 -14.25
CA ASN A 46 -19.31 -6.07 -14.37
C ASN A 46 -20.19 -6.43 -13.12
N ILE A 47 -19.59 -6.95 -12.05
CA ILE A 47 -20.34 -7.30 -10.83
C ILE A 47 -19.93 -6.42 -9.66
N ASP A 48 -18.64 -6.04 -9.57
CA ASP A 48 -18.14 -5.18 -8.51
C ASP A 48 -18.80 -3.79 -8.61
N PRO A 49 -19.45 -3.29 -7.55
CA PRO A 49 -20.13 -1.99 -7.58
C PRO A 49 -19.18 -0.81 -7.71
N LEU A 50 -17.86 -1.01 -7.56
CA LEU A 50 -16.81 0.01 -7.68
C LEU A 50 -17.06 1.27 -6.81
N ASN A 51 -17.70 1.08 -5.67
CA ASN A 51 -17.94 2.13 -4.70
C ASN A 51 -16.82 2.13 -3.65
N PHE A 52 -15.93 3.11 -3.72
CA PHE A 52 -14.78 3.26 -2.82
C PHE A 52 -14.94 4.46 -1.86
N GLU A 53 -16.09 5.13 -1.87
CA GLU A 53 -16.34 6.21 -0.92
C GLU A 53 -16.45 5.67 0.50
N PHE A 54 -15.80 6.37 1.42
CA PHE A 54 -16.00 6.12 2.84
C PHE A 54 -17.36 6.71 3.25
N PRO A 55 -18.25 5.91 3.87
CA PRO A 55 -19.51 6.42 4.36
C PRO A 55 -19.28 7.56 5.37
N LYS A 56 -19.98 8.66 5.19
CA LYS A 56 -19.85 9.88 6.01
C LYS A 56 -20.75 9.90 7.25
N THR A 57 -21.40 8.80 7.62
CA THR A 57 -22.33 8.77 8.73
C THR A 57 -21.65 8.31 10.01
N GLU A 58 -21.96 9.02 11.12
CA GLU A 58 -21.38 8.77 12.44
C GLU A 58 -21.86 7.47 13.11
N ASP A 59 -22.93 6.87 12.59
CA ASP A 59 -23.60 5.71 13.18
C ASP A 59 -22.96 4.35 12.81
N GLY A 60 -21.84 4.36 12.12
CA GLY A 60 -21.15 3.13 11.70
C GLY A 60 -21.98 2.25 10.71
N ASN A 61 -23.22 2.61 10.51
CA ASN A 61 -24.16 1.98 9.59
C ASN A 61 -24.29 2.79 8.30
N GLY A 62 -23.22 3.42 7.87
CA GLY A 62 -23.15 4.38 6.76
C GLY A 62 -23.61 3.92 5.41
N GLY A 63 -24.38 2.90 5.37
CA GLY A 63 -25.00 2.41 4.19
C GLY A 63 -26.49 2.63 4.16
N THR A 64 -27.04 2.63 2.99
CA THR A 64 -28.47 2.64 2.71
C THR A 64 -29.18 1.33 3.16
N GLY A 65 -28.57 0.57 4.06
CA GLY A 65 -29.19 -0.48 4.88
C GLY A 65 -29.54 -1.78 4.15
N LYS A 66 -29.10 -1.99 2.92
CA LYS A 66 -29.54 -3.19 2.17
C LYS A 66 -28.45 -4.23 1.89
N ASP A 67 -27.16 -3.88 1.91
CA ASP A 67 -26.13 -4.89 1.62
C ASP A 67 -24.75 -4.44 2.13
N GLY A 68 -24.54 -4.45 3.45
CA GLY A 68 -23.24 -4.09 4.06
C GLY A 68 -22.05 -4.90 3.51
N PHE A 69 -22.31 -5.99 2.79
CA PHE A 69 -21.28 -6.74 2.09
C PHE A 69 -20.70 -5.97 0.88
N LEU A 70 -21.53 -5.21 0.16
CA LEU A 70 -21.11 -4.44 -1.01
C LEU A 70 -20.64 -3.03 -0.67
N GLU A 71 -20.78 -2.62 0.58
CA GLU A 71 -20.22 -1.40 1.12
C GLU A 71 -18.76 -1.62 1.54
N TYR A 72 -18.02 -0.54 1.79
CA TYR A 72 -16.62 -0.62 2.20
C TYR A 72 -15.74 -1.46 1.26
N ARG A 73 -15.91 -1.25 -0.05
CA ARG A 73 -15.20 -2.05 -1.07
C ARG A 73 -13.67 -2.01 -0.91
N HIS A 74 -13.12 -0.95 -0.35
CA HIS A 74 -11.69 -0.86 -0.01
C HIS A 74 -11.26 -1.84 1.11
N LYS A 75 -12.19 -2.35 1.93
CA LYS A 75 -11.92 -3.39 2.96
C LYS A 75 -12.13 -4.82 2.45
N ARG A 76 -12.36 -4.99 1.15
CA ARG A 76 -12.60 -6.29 0.52
C ARG A 76 -11.79 -6.38 -0.76
N MET A 77 -11.43 -7.59 -1.15
CA MET A 77 -10.82 -7.82 -2.46
C MET A 77 -11.80 -7.39 -3.55
N ASN A 78 -11.54 -6.23 -4.13
CA ASN A 78 -12.33 -5.61 -5.19
C ASN A 78 -11.61 -5.75 -6.53
N LEU A 79 -12.27 -5.36 -7.63
CA LEU A 79 -11.69 -5.46 -8.98
C LEU A 79 -10.32 -4.74 -9.11
N TYR A 80 -10.21 -3.54 -8.53
CA TYR A 80 -8.97 -2.77 -8.58
C TYR A 80 -7.89 -3.32 -7.66
N ALA A 81 -8.25 -3.92 -6.54
CA ALA A 81 -7.33 -4.67 -5.69
C ALA A 81 -6.74 -5.87 -6.44
N VAL A 82 -7.56 -6.59 -7.20
CA VAL A 82 -7.08 -7.70 -8.06
C VAL A 82 -6.13 -7.18 -9.13
N LYS A 83 -6.45 -6.08 -9.81
CA LYS A 83 -5.57 -5.46 -10.81
C LYS A 83 -4.24 -4.99 -10.20
N ALA A 84 -4.27 -4.31 -9.06
CA ALA A 84 -3.08 -3.87 -8.35
C ALA A 84 -2.20 -5.05 -7.89
N MET A 85 -2.85 -6.13 -7.44
CA MET A 85 -2.14 -7.36 -7.09
C MET A 85 -1.51 -8.02 -8.31
N LEU A 86 -2.18 -8.02 -9.48
CA LEU A 86 -1.59 -8.48 -10.73
C LEU A 86 -0.37 -7.63 -11.12
N ALA A 87 -0.43 -6.31 -11.01
CA ALA A 87 0.73 -5.44 -11.25
C ALA A 87 1.92 -5.84 -10.36
N ARG A 88 1.69 -6.03 -9.06
CA ARG A 88 2.71 -6.46 -8.08
C ARG A 88 3.29 -7.83 -8.41
N VAL A 89 2.45 -8.82 -8.73
CA VAL A 89 2.89 -10.20 -9.01
C VAL A 89 3.64 -10.28 -10.33
N TYR A 90 3.20 -9.56 -11.37
CA TYR A 90 3.92 -9.50 -12.64
C TYR A 90 5.27 -8.81 -12.50
N LEU A 91 5.37 -7.75 -11.70
CA LEU A 91 6.66 -7.12 -11.38
C LEU A 91 7.58 -8.14 -10.68
N TYR A 92 7.07 -8.84 -9.68
CA TYR A 92 7.82 -9.90 -8.98
C TYR A 92 8.28 -11.02 -9.93
N ALA A 93 7.44 -11.40 -10.88
CA ALA A 93 7.76 -12.40 -11.91
C ALA A 93 8.75 -11.88 -12.97
N GLY A 94 9.04 -10.58 -13.01
CA GLY A 94 9.90 -9.94 -14.02
C GLY A 94 9.19 -9.60 -15.32
N ASN A 95 7.88 -9.77 -15.40
CA ASN A 95 7.08 -9.37 -16.56
C ASN A 95 6.69 -7.90 -16.46
N LYS A 96 7.63 -7.02 -16.81
CA LYS A 96 7.45 -5.57 -16.75
C LYS A 96 6.29 -5.05 -17.59
N THR A 97 6.05 -5.66 -18.76
CA THR A 97 4.98 -5.25 -19.67
C THR A 97 3.61 -5.37 -19.02
N GLU A 98 3.32 -6.53 -18.43
CA GLU A 98 2.05 -6.74 -17.74
C GLU A 98 1.97 -5.96 -16.41
N ALA A 99 3.09 -5.79 -15.70
CA ALA A 99 3.13 -4.97 -14.51
C ALA A 99 2.72 -3.52 -14.81
N VAL A 100 3.26 -2.92 -15.85
CA VAL A 100 2.91 -1.58 -16.35
C VAL A 100 1.44 -1.51 -16.80
N ASN A 101 1.00 -2.51 -17.58
CA ASN A 101 -0.39 -2.58 -18.05
C ASN A 101 -1.38 -2.54 -16.89
N TYR A 102 -1.18 -3.37 -15.87
CA TYR A 102 -2.09 -3.42 -14.72
C TYR A 102 -1.98 -2.22 -13.80
N ALA A 103 -0.77 -1.68 -13.59
CA ALA A 103 -0.60 -0.45 -12.81
C ALA A 103 -1.34 0.73 -13.46
N ASN A 104 -1.22 0.90 -14.77
CA ASN A 104 -1.95 1.93 -15.51
C ASN A 104 -3.47 1.72 -15.43
N GLN A 105 -3.97 0.49 -15.54
CA GLN A 105 -5.42 0.25 -15.38
C GLN A 105 -5.95 0.70 -14.02
N VAL A 106 -5.15 0.61 -12.95
CA VAL A 106 -5.55 1.11 -11.63
C VAL A 106 -5.58 2.64 -11.62
N ILE A 107 -4.54 3.28 -12.16
CA ILE A 107 -4.42 4.75 -12.21
C ILE A 107 -5.51 5.36 -13.11
N ASP A 108 -5.70 4.81 -14.31
CA ASP A 108 -6.62 5.32 -15.32
C ASP A 108 -8.09 5.09 -14.96
N GLY A 109 -8.37 4.18 -14.04
CA GLY A 109 -9.70 3.96 -13.49
C GLY A 109 -10.27 5.18 -12.77
N LYS A 110 -9.42 6.07 -12.27
CA LYS A 110 -9.78 7.33 -11.59
C LYS A 110 -10.72 7.18 -10.38
N TYR A 111 -10.65 6.02 -9.74
CA TYR A 111 -11.36 5.77 -8.47
C TYR A 111 -10.54 6.19 -7.25
N PHE A 112 -9.24 6.42 -7.44
CA PHE A 112 -8.27 6.73 -6.39
C PHE A 112 -7.46 7.95 -6.80
N ASP A 113 -7.16 8.82 -5.82
CA ASP A 113 -6.39 10.04 -6.02
C ASP A 113 -5.23 10.10 -5.04
N LEU A 114 -4.05 10.54 -5.51
CA LEU A 114 -2.97 10.92 -4.61
C LEU A 114 -3.37 12.16 -3.82
N ILE A 115 -3.24 12.13 -2.50
CA ILE A 115 -3.62 13.25 -1.62
C ILE A 115 -2.48 13.70 -0.72
N GLY A 116 -2.37 15.02 -0.58
CA GLY A 116 -1.44 15.70 0.33
C GLY A 116 -2.11 16.30 1.56
N ASP A 117 -3.32 15.85 1.91
CA ASP A 117 -4.03 16.35 3.09
C ASP A 117 -3.37 15.81 4.36
N ALA A 118 -2.82 16.73 5.17
CA ALA A 118 -2.19 16.42 6.44
C ALA A 118 -3.19 15.93 7.50
N THR A 119 -4.48 16.21 7.33
CA THR A 119 -5.54 15.78 8.26
C THR A 119 -5.99 14.35 8.02
N ASP A 120 -5.80 13.83 6.79
CA ASP A 120 -6.07 12.44 6.44
C ASP A 120 -4.80 11.59 6.54
N VAL A 121 -4.47 11.17 7.75
CA VAL A 121 -3.27 10.37 8.05
C VAL A 121 -3.26 9.03 7.28
N LEU A 122 -4.43 8.44 7.07
CA LEU A 122 -4.57 7.20 6.30
C LEU A 122 -4.45 7.40 4.80
N ARG A 123 -4.61 8.64 4.30
CA ARG A 123 -4.73 8.94 2.87
C ARG A 123 -5.83 8.10 2.23
N SER A 124 -7.04 8.26 2.74
CA SER A 124 -8.19 7.40 2.47
C SER A 124 -8.50 7.26 0.98
N LYS A 125 -8.34 8.33 0.19
CA LYS A 125 -8.55 8.29 -1.27
C LYS A 125 -7.51 7.50 -2.05
N GLU A 126 -6.39 7.15 -1.43
CA GLU A 126 -5.35 6.32 -2.05
C GLU A 126 -5.56 4.82 -1.78
N ILE A 127 -6.48 4.45 -0.90
CA ILE A 127 -6.66 3.07 -0.45
C ILE A 127 -7.33 2.23 -1.54
N VAL A 128 -6.56 1.40 -2.20
CA VAL A 128 -7.06 0.42 -3.16
C VAL A 128 -7.58 -0.83 -2.45
N PHE A 129 -6.82 -1.29 -1.44
CA PHE A 129 -7.21 -2.43 -0.62
C PHE A 129 -6.70 -2.31 0.81
N SER A 130 -7.54 -2.68 1.75
CA SER A 130 -7.24 -2.73 3.18
C SER A 130 -7.94 -3.91 3.83
N VAL A 131 -7.56 -4.21 5.07
CA VAL A 131 -8.28 -5.15 5.92
C VAL A 131 -8.75 -4.45 7.19
N TYR A 132 -9.82 -4.96 7.76
CA TYR A 132 -10.30 -4.50 9.06
C TYR A 132 -9.70 -5.35 10.17
N VAL A 133 -9.16 -4.70 11.18
CA VAL A 133 -8.69 -5.34 12.41
C VAL A 133 -9.41 -4.70 13.59
N ASP A 134 -10.15 -5.51 14.33
CA ASP A 134 -10.91 -5.03 15.51
C ASP A 134 -9.98 -4.44 16.57
N LYS A 135 -10.34 -3.28 17.11
CA LYS A 135 -9.58 -2.57 18.15
C LYS A 135 -8.10 -2.35 17.79
N PHE A 136 -7.82 -2.14 16.51
CA PHE A 136 -6.45 -1.98 16.02
C PHE A 136 -5.75 -0.77 16.63
N ASP A 137 -6.47 0.35 16.79
CA ASP A 137 -6.02 1.57 17.44
C ASP A 137 -5.58 1.31 18.90
N GLN A 138 -6.36 0.51 19.65
CA GLN A 138 -6.00 0.12 21.01
C GLN A 138 -4.75 -0.76 21.03
N GLN A 139 -4.65 -1.74 20.14
CA GLN A 139 -3.48 -2.61 20.04
C GLN A 139 -2.21 -1.80 19.73
N VAL A 140 -2.30 -0.83 18.80
CA VAL A 140 -1.19 0.09 18.50
C VAL A 140 -0.86 0.97 19.70
N THR A 141 -1.88 1.49 20.39
CA THR A 141 -1.70 2.32 21.58
C THR A 141 -1.01 1.53 22.69
N ASP A 142 -1.41 0.29 22.95
CA ASP A 142 -0.80 -0.58 23.95
C ASP A 142 0.69 -0.85 23.67
N ILE A 143 1.05 -1.02 22.39
CA ILE A 143 2.45 -1.22 21.95
C ILE A 143 3.25 0.08 22.07
N THR A 144 2.64 1.23 21.84
CA THR A 144 3.33 2.53 21.82
C THR A 144 3.30 3.31 23.12
N ASN A 145 2.36 3.03 24.04
CA ASN A 145 2.16 3.74 25.30
C ASN A 145 2.32 2.86 26.55
N GLY A 146 2.58 1.57 26.41
CA GLY A 146 2.80 0.65 27.54
C GLY A 146 4.12 0.90 28.30
N THR A 147 4.39 0.11 29.33
CA THR A 147 5.64 0.17 30.12
C THR A 147 6.88 -0.23 29.30
N SER A 148 6.68 -0.92 28.18
CA SER A 148 7.73 -1.33 27.23
C SER A 148 7.30 -0.95 25.83
N TYR A 149 7.26 0.35 25.53
CA TYR A 149 6.79 0.87 24.26
C TYR A 149 7.88 0.89 23.19
N LEU A 150 7.44 0.70 21.95
CA LEU A 150 8.29 0.87 20.78
C LEU A 150 8.39 2.37 20.45
N ILE A 151 9.61 2.87 20.44
CA ILE A 151 9.93 4.21 19.96
C ILE A 151 10.78 4.12 18.70
N VAL A 152 10.60 5.09 17.84
CA VAL A 152 11.42 5.22 16.65
C VAL A 152 12.65 6.07 16.99
N LYS A 153 13.83 5.63 16.60
CA LYS A 153 15.04 6.44 16.76
C LYS A 153 15.04 7.60 15.76
N GLU A 154 15.32 8.80 16.23
CA GLU A 154 15.41 9.99 15.37
C GLU A 154 16.41 9.81 14.24
N SER A 155 17.58 9.19 14.52
CA SER A 155 18.57 8.90 13.48
C SER A 155 18.05 8.02 12.36
N PHE A 156 17.20 7.04 12.69
CA PHE A 156 16.56 6.19 11.69
C PHE A 156 15.56 6.96 10.82
N LEU A 157 14.77 7.85 11.43
CA LEU A 157 13.86 8.72 10.67
C LEU A 157 14.62 9.66 9.77
N ASN A 158 15.67 10.31 10.29
CA ASN A 158 16.49 11.23 9.53
C ASN A 158 17.14 10.55 8.31
N GLU A 159 17.60 9.32 8.48
CA GLU A 159 18.13 8.51 7.37
C GLU A 159 17.03 8.12 6.38
N MET A 160 15.91 7.57 6.87
CA MET A 160 14.81 7.06 6.02
C MET A 160 14.18 8.18 5.18
N PHE A 161 14.00 9.37 5.76
CA PHE A 161 13.38 10.51 5.09
C PHE A 161 14.40 11.47 4.45
N ASP A 162 15.70 11.18 4.58
CA ASP A 162 16.76 12.01 4.02
C ASP A 162 16.69 13.49 4.48
N VAL A 163 16.46 13.66 5.78
CA VAL A 163 16.21 14.97 6.40
C VAL A 163 17.34 15.97 6.16
N ALA A 164 18.59 15.50 6.01
CA ALA A 164 19.74 16.35 5.76
C ALA A 164 19.69 17.08 4.39
N ASN A 165 18.94 16.53 3.42
CA ASN A 165 18.83 17.10 2.09
C ASN A 165 17.49 17.82 1.87
N ASP A 166 16.38 17.12 1.81
CA ASP A 166 15.07 17.72 1.49
C ASP A 166 13.89 17.13 2.29
N GLY A 167 14.16 16.13 3.09
CA GLY A 167 13.14 15.35 3.80
C GLY A 167 12.39 16.10 4.90
N THR A 168 12.85 17.26 5.34
CA THR A 168 12.19 18.06 6.40
C THR A 168 10.78 18.52 6.02
N ASN A 169 10.49 18.66 4.73
CA ASN A 169 9.18 19.09 4.22
C ASN A 169 8.23 17.93 3.98
N ASP A 170 8.70 16.68 4.07
CA ASP A 170 7.89 15.50 3.80
C ASP A 170 6.73 15.39 4.79
N LEU A 171 5.51 15.39 4.28
CA LEU A 171 4.30 15.24 5.10
C LEU A 171 4.30 13.95 5.93
N ARG A 172 5.01 12.92 5.47
CA ARG A 172 5.05 11.61 6.14
C ARG A 172 5.88 11.62 7.43
N ILE A 173 6.85 12.56 7.56
CA ILE A 173 7.65 12.73 8.79
C ILE A 173 7.08 13.82 9.73
N ARG A 174 6.19 14.68 9.23
CA ARG A 174 5.69 15.83 9.98
C ARG A 174 5.01 15.40 11.27
N GLU A 175 5.26 16.20 12.35
CA GLU A 175 4.55 16.06 13.62
C GLU A 175 3.04 16.15 13.43
N GLY A 176 2.30 15.29 14.12
CA GLY A 176 0.85 15.21 14.03
C GLY A 176 0.31 14.57 12.76
N VAL A 177 1.17 14.21 11.80
CA VAL A 177 0.81 13.51 10.56
C VAL A 177 1.36 12.08 10.55
N GLY A 178 2.64 11.89 10.37
CA GLY A 178 3.28 10.58 10.36
C GLY A 178 3.78 10.12 11.72
N PHE A 179 4.21 11.08 12.55
CA PHE A 179 4.80 10.81 13.85
C PHE A 179 4.36 11.83 14.89
N ASP A 180 4.38 11.41 16.17
CA ASP A 180 4.28 12.25 17.33
C ASP A 180 5.66 12.35 17.99
N TYR A 181 6.20 13.57 18.11
CA TYR A 181 7.49 13.87 18.73
C TYR A 181 7.28 14.27 20.20
N GLY A 182 7.51 13.34 21.11
CA GLY A 182 7.30 13.56 22.55
C GLY A 182 8.58 13.42 23.37
N THR A 183 8.51 13.87 24.62
CA THR A 183 9.62 13.75 25.60
C THR A 183 10.05 12.30 25.83
N ASN A 184 9.16 11.34 25.61
CA ASN A 184 9.43 9.91 25.79
C ASN A 184 9.83 9.22 24.49
N GLY A 185 10.18 9.99 23.42
CA GLY A 185 10.61 9.50 22.14
C GLY A 185 9.58 9.72 21.03
N ILE A 186 9.94 9.29 19.82
CA ILE A 186 9.15 9.47 18.61
C ILE A 186 8.27 8.24 18.42
N LYS A 187 6.96 8.46 18.23
CA LYS A 187 5.96 7.42 18.05
C LYS A 187 5.34 7.51 16.67
N MET A 188 5.12 6.37 16.05
CA MET A 188 4.43 6.28 14.76
C MET A 188 2.94 6.65 14.94
N ARG A 189 2.46 7.56 14.08
CA ARG A 189 1.07 8.01 14.08
C ARG A 189 0.21 7.34 13.00
N LYS A 190 0.81 6.76 12.01
CA LYS A 190 0.15 6.16 10.84
C LYS A 190 -1.07 5.28 11.18
N TYR A 191 -1.02 4.59 12.31
CA TYR A 191 -2.09 3.70 12.76
C TYR A 191 -2.87 4.23 13.97
N LYS A 192 -2.57 5.46 14.42
CA LYS A 192 -3.31 6.13 15.46
C LYS A 192 -4.53 6.79 14.85
N GLN A 193 -5.66 6.13 14.98
CA GLN A 193 -6.90 6.48 14.28
C GLN A 193 -7.80 7.43 15.09
N GLU A 194 -7.22 8.29 15.92
CA GLU A 194 -7.95 9.33 16.62
C GLU A 194 -8.55 10.33 15.63
N ASN A 195 -9.82 10.64 15.82
CA ASN A 195 -10.57 11.61 15.00
C ASN A 195 -10.78 11.21 13.53
N LEU A 196 -10.57 9.95 13.18
CA LEU A 196 -10.99 9.45 11.88
C LEU A 196 -12.49 9.15 11.88
N TRP A 197 -13.07 9.18 10.69
CA TRP A 197 -14.45 8.73 10.50
C TRP A 197 -14.59 7.28 11.00
N ALA A 198 -15.69 6.93 11.64
CA ALA A 198 -15.97 5.55 12.09
C ALA A 198 -15.76 4.49 10.99
N SER A 199 -15.96 4.90 9.73
CA SER A 199 -15.72 4.07 8.55
C SER A 199 -14.26 3.70 8.31
N THR A 200 -13.31 4.45 8.85
CA THR A 200 -11.87 4.21 8.69
C THR A 200 -11.23 3.53 9.90
N GLU A 201 -11.98 3.42 11.00
CA GLU A 201 -11.52 2.73 12.20
C GLU A 201 -11.12 1.27 11.89
N GLY A 202 -10.07 0.78 12.53
CA GLY A 202 -9.55 -0.57 12.34
C GLY A 202 -8.97 -0.86 10.94
N THR A 203 -8.75 0.16 10.11
CA THR A 203 -8.27 -0.02 8.74
C THR A 203 -6.76 -0.20 8.68
N VAL A 204 -6.31 -1.36 8.18
CA VAL A 204 -4.91 -1.64 7.87
C VAL A 204 -4.75 -1.67 6.35
N VAL A 205 -4.04 -0.70 5.81
CA VAL A 205 -3.87 -0.53 4.36
C VAL A 205 -2.86 -1.52 3.82
N LEU A 206 -3.23 -2.29 2.79
CA LEU A 206 -2.38 -3.29 2.14
C LEU A 206 -1.91 -2.86 0.74
N ILE A 207 -2.73 -2.10 0.01
CA ILE A 207 -2.39 -1.59 -1.32
C ILE A 207 -2.84 -0.13 -1.42
N ARG A 208 -1.93 0.72 -1.85
CA ARG A 208 -2.16 2.15 -2.11
C ARG A 208 -1.93 2.50 -3.57
N LEU A 209 -2.53 3.58 -4.02
CA LEU A 209 -2.30 4.12 -5.36
C LEU A 209 -0.83 4.48 -5.62
N SER A 210 -0.13 5.01 -4.60
CA SER A 210 1.30 5.35 -4.68
C SER A 210 2.16 4.16 -5.12
N GLU A 211 1.83 2.92 -4.72
CA GLU A 211 2.54 1.72 -5.16
C GLU A 211 2.48 1.53 -6.68
N MET A 212 1.36 1.87 -7.31
CA MET A 212 1.24 1.76 -8.77
C MET A 212 2.23 2.68 -9.48
N TYR A 213 2.42 3.89 -8.98
CA TYR A 213 3.45 4.80 -9.50
C TYR A 213 4.87 4.28 -9.29
N TYR A 214 5.13 3.63 -8.15
CA TYR A 214 6.45 3.02 -7.89
C TYR A 214 6.70 1.80 -8.79
N ILE A 215 5.69 0.99 -9.07
CA ILE A 215 5.78 -0.10 -10.05
C ILE A 215 6.12 0.46 -11.44
N LEU A 216 5.48 1.56 -11.86
CA LEU A 216 5.80 2.22 -13.13
C LEU A 216 7.24 2.75 -13.14
N ALA A 217 7.71 3.36 -12.04
CA ALA A 217 9.08 3.83 -11.91
C ALA A 217 10.11 2.69 -12.02
N GLU A 218 9.85 1.54 -11.39
CA GLU A 218 10.72 0.36 -11.46
C GLU A 218 10.75 -0.26 -12.85
N CYS A 219 9.64 -0.18 -13.58
CA CYS A 219 9.50 -0.69 -14.94
C CYS A 219 9.97 0.29 -16.02
N ALA A 220 10.18 1.56 -15.70
CA ALA A 220 10.51 2.61 -16.63
C ALA A 220 11.77 2.27 -17.49
N ALA A 221 11.73 2.65 -18.76
CA ALA A 221 12.83 2.38 -19.69
C ALA A 221 14.04 3.26 -19.41
N THR A 222 13.80 4.51 -18.96
CA THR A 222 14.84 5.50 -18.68
C THR A 222 14.78 6.02 -17.24
N PRO A 223 15.90 6.50 -16.69
CA PRO A 223 15.88 7.15 -15.38
C PRO A 223 14.97 8.38 -15.33
N GLY A 224 14.87 9.14 -16.43
CA GLY A 224 13.99 10.30 -16.51
C GLY A 224 12.51 9.91 -16.33
N GLU A 225 12.04 8.88 -17.02
CA GLU A 225 10.68 8.36 -16.85
C GLU A 225 10.44 7.84 -15.40
N ALA A 226 11.44 7.16 -14.83
CA ALA A 226 11.35 6.72 -13.44
C ALA A 226 11.16 7.91 -12.48
N ALA A 227 11.96 8.97 -12.68
CA ALA A 227 11.84 10.20 -11.90
C ALA A 227 10.47 10.87 -12.04
N GLU A 228 9.88 10.88 -13.25
CA GLU A 228 8.55 11.43 -13.48
C GLU A 228 7.49 10.73 -12.62
N PHE A 229 7.52 9.39 -12.55
CA PHE A 229 6.58 8.64 -11.72
C PHE A 229 6.80 8.87 -10.22
N LEU A 230 8.05 8.85 -9.75
CA LEU A 230 8.38 9.14 -8.36
C LEU A 230 7.94 10.55 -7.96
N ASN A 231 8.20 11.53 -8.82
CA ASN A 231 7.92 12.94 -8.54
C ASN A 231 6.41 13.24 -8.47
N LYS A 232 5.55 12.45 -9.11
CA LYS A 232 4.10 12.58 -8.91
C LYS A 232 3.72 12.35 -7.44
N VAL A 233 4.30 11.33 -6.80
CA VAL A 233 4.05 11.04 -5.39
C VAL A 233 4.80 12.03 -4.50
N ARG A 234 6.08 12.30 -4.76
CA ARG A 234 6.92 13.22 -3.97
C ARG A 234 6.31 14.61 -3.86
N ASN A 235 5.86 15.18 -4.98
CA ASN A 235 5.23 16.51 -5.01
C ASN A 235 4.00 16.59 -4.10
N ILE A 236 3.17 15.54 -4.10
CA ILE A 236 1.98 15.47 -3.24
C ILE A 236 2.37 15.29 -1.76
N ARG A 237 3.53 14.68 -1.48
CA ARG A 237 4.06 14.56 -0.11
C ARG A 237 4.81 15.81 0.36
N GLY A 238 4.93 16.84 -0.48
CA GLY A 238 5.62 18.10 -0.16
C GLY A 238 7.14 17.98 -0.21
N VAL A 239 7.66 17.02 -0.97
CA VAL A 239 9.10 16.75 -1.14
C VAL A 239 9.53 17.23 -2.52
N ASP A 240 10.71 17.86 -2.60
CA ASP A 240 11.27 18.33 -3.85
C ASP A 240 11.47 17.21 -4.87
N PRO A 241 11.35 17.50 -6.17
CA PRO A 241 11.56 16.52 -7.22
C PRO A 241 12.96 15.91 -7.19
N VAL A 242 13.05 14.59 -7.37
CA VAL A 242 14.31 13.88 -7.53
C VAL A 242 14.71 13.79 -8.99
N VAL A 243 16.02 13.80 -9.25
CA VAL A 243 16.60 13.46 -10.55
C VAL A 243 17.20 12.07 -10.47
N CYS A 244 16.69 11.16 -11.29
CA CYS A 244 17.22 9.81 -11.40
C CYS A 244 18.32 9.73 -12.49
N THR A 245 19.32 8.90 -12.21
CA THR A 245 20.37 8.46 -13.12
C THR A 245 20.42 6.95 -13.13
N GLU A 246 21.16 6.34 -14.04
CA GLU A 246 21.33 4.87 -14.02
C GLU A 246 21.97 4.37 -12.70
N ALA A 247 22.77 5.19 -12.06
CA ALA A 247 23.46 4.83 -10.82
C ALA A 247 22.56 4.89 -9.57
N ASN A 248 21.60 5.84 -9.50
CA ASN A 248 20.81 6.06 -8.27
C ASN A 248 19.33 5.67 -8.38
N ARG A 249 18.84 5.34 -9.57
CA ARG A 249 17.41 5.09 -9.84
C ARG A 249 16.79 4.08 -8.86
N LEU A 250 17.43 2.95 -8.67
CA LEU A 250 16.92 1.90 -7.80
C LEU A 250 16.92 2.32 -6.33
N ASP A 251 17.94 3.04 -5.90
CA ASP A 251 18.04 3.54 -4.53
C ASP A 251 16.94 4.58 -4.25
N GLU A 252 16.66 5.47 -5.20
CA GLU A 252 15.57 6.46 -5.05
C GLU A 252 14.19 5.80 -5.02
N ILE A 253 13.96 4.77 -5.83
CA ILE A 253 12.73 3.98 -5.78
C ILE A 253 12.60 3.28 -4.43
N GLU A 254 13.65 2.61 -3.96
CA GLU A 254 13.65 1.92 -2.66
C GLU A 254 13.38 2.89 -1.50
N LYS A 255 14.01 4.07 -1.50
CA LYS A 255 13.75 5.11 -0.50
C LYS A 255 12.27 5.49 -0.46
N GLU A 256 11.64 5.71 -1.60
CA GLU A 256 10.22 6.08 -1.64
C GLU A 256 9.31 4.94 -1.19
N TYR A 257 9.60 3.68 -1.54
CA TYR A 257 8.90 2.52 -0.98
C TYR A 257 9.01 2.48 0.55
N ARG A 258 10.22 2.66 1.10
CA ARG A 258 10.45 2.64 2.55
C ARG A 258 9.69 3.76 3.26
N LYS A 259 9.66 4.98 2.70
CA LYS A 259 8.93 6.13 3.24
C LYS A 259 7.40 5.92 3.23
N GLU A 260 6.88 5.17 2.29
CA GLU A 260 5.43 4.99 2.13
C GLU A 260 4.90 3.79 2.94
N PHE A 261 5.70 2.74 3.08
CA PHE A 261 5.26 1.44 3.62
C PHE A 261 5.94 1.03 4.93
N TYR A 262 6.56 1.98 5.64
CA TYR A 262 7.12 1.74 6.99
C TYR A 262 6.05 1.33 7.99
#